data_92e73d60ebc222d14848086492b3cb72
#
_entry.id   92e73d60ebc222d14848086492b3cb72
#
_cell.length_a   1.000
_cell.length_b   1.000
_cell.length_c   1.000
_cell.angle_alpha   90.00
_cell.angle_beta   90.00
_cell.angle_gamma   90.00
#
_symmetry.space_group_name_H-M   'P 1'
#
loop_
_entity.id
_entity.type
_entity.pdbx_description
1 polymer ?
#
loop_
_entity_poly.entity_id
_entity_poly.type
_entity_poly.pdbx_seq_one_letter_code
_entity_poly.pdbx_strand_id
1 'polypeptide(L)'
;DEISYRRELWDHRPLTDFWRIGPGYARKLAQHGMFTMGDVARCSLTGEDVLFKLFGVNAELLIDHAWGWENCTMADIKAYRPSANSVGMGQVLHEPYTWDKAKLIVREMADLLVLDLVDKGLTTDQIVLTVGYDRESLENPQIRQGYHGEVVLDHYGRAVPKHGHGTANLGCFTASTKVITDAMMDLFDRITDQNLLVRRINIVACRVKWATDNAPMQLDFFADPRETEFLEKEKRRQKAVLQIRKKYGK
;
A
#
# COMPACT_ATOMS: atom_id res chain seq x y z
N ASP A 1 -22.82 23.59 -9.17
CA ASP A 1 -24.02 22.88 -8.73
C ASP A 1 -24.39 21.74 -9.68
N GLU A 2 -25.37 20.94 -9.36
CA GLU A 2 -25.83 19.76 -10.13
C GLU A 2 -26.29 20.13 -11.55
N ILE A 3 -26.92 21.29 -11.71
CA ILE A 3 -27.43 21.74 -13.01
C ILE A 3 -26.25 22.07 -13.94
N SER A 4 -25.25 22.82 -13.45
CA SER A 4 -24.04 23.12 -14.18
C SER A 4 -23.25 21.86 -14.52
N TYR A 5 -23.14 20.93 -13.56
CA TYR A 5 -22.49 19.65 -13.77
C TYR A 5 -23.12 18.86 -14.93
N ARG A 6 -24.45 18.75 -14.94
CA ARG A 6 -25.17 18.04 -16.00
C ARG A 6 -24.98 18.69 -17.36
N ARG A 7 -25.04 20.03 -17.40
CA ARG A 7 -24.91 20.79 -18.65
C ARG A 7 -23.49 20.68 -19.22
N GLU A 8 -22.46 20.66 -18.38
CA GLU A 8 -21.08 20.81 -18.83
C GLU A 8 -20.30 19.50 -18.85
N LEU A 9 -20.65 18.54 -17.97
CA LEU A 9 -19.84 17.33 -17.74
C LEU A 9 -20.52 16.01 -18.08
N TRP A 10 -21.85 15.98 -18.29
CA TRP A 10 -22.53 14.73 -18.61
C TRP A 10 -22.04 14.05 -19.87
N ASP A 11 -21.63 14.77 -20.87
CA ASP A 11 -21.14 14.25 -22.15
C ASP A 11 -19.61 14.22 -22.23
N HIS A 12 -18.90 14.59 -21.14
CA HIS A 12 -17.45 14.58 -21.10
C HIS A 12 -16.86 13.18 -21.24
N ARG A 13 -15.76 13.08 -21.98
CA ARG A 13 -14.96 11.86 -22.19
C ARG A 13 -13.48 12.21 -22.09
N PRO A 14 -12.64 11.28 -21.56
CA PRO A 14 -12.96 9.92 -21.11
C PRO A 14 -13.52 9.90 -19.68
N LEU A 15 -14.22 8.81 -19.31
CA LEU A 15 -14.72 8.58 -17.95
C LEU A 15 -13.62 8.56 -16.90
N THR A 16 -12.39 8.24 -17.28
CA THR A 16 -11.24 8.19 -16.37
C THR A 16 -10.78 9.55 -15.85
N ASP A 17 -11.31 10.66 -16.37
CA ASP A 17 -11.05 12.00 -15.86
C ASP A 17 -11.86 12.30 -14.59
N PHE A 18 -12.89 11.49 -14.31
CA PHE A 18 -13.70 11.64 -13.12
C PHE A 18 -13.11 10.93 -11.91
N TRP A 19 -13.27 11.56 -10.75
CA TRP A 19 -12.83 11.00 -9.47
C TRP A 19 -13.35 9.59 -9.25
N ARG A 20 -12.48 8.68 -8.81
CA ARG A 20 -12.74 7.25 -8.54
C ARG A 20 -13.10 6.38 -9.77
N ILE A 21 -13.07 6.90 -10.97
CA ILE A 21 -13.25 6.10 -12.19
C ILE A 21 -11.88 5.81 -12.82
N GLY A 22 -11.29 4.69 -12.41
CA GLY A 22 -10.08 4.17 -13.06
C GLY A 22 -10.39 3.35 -14.33
N PRO A 23 -9.33 2.88 -15.04
CA PRO A 23 -9.49 2.11 -16.29
C PRO A 23 -10.34 0.84 -16.12
N GLY A 24 -10.34 0.23 -14.92
CA GLY A 24 -11.15 -0.95 -14.61
C GLY A 24 -12.65 -0.62 -14.60
N TYR A 25 -13.05 0.47 -13.97
CA TYR A 25 -14.43 0.96 -13.97
C TYR A 25 -14.88 1.36 -15.37
N ALA A 26 -14.10 2.19 -16.05
CA ALA A 26 -14.40 2.65 -17.40
C ALA A 26 -14.61 1.48 -18.37
N ARG A 27 -13.77 0.42 -18.28
CA ARG A 27 -13.91 -0.78 -19.12
C ARG A 27 -15.21 -1.53 -18.84
N LYS A 28 -15.57 -1.74 -17.56
CA LYS A 28 -16.82 -2.39 -17.18
C LYS A 28 -18.03 -1.60 -17.65
N LEU A 29 -18.02 -0.28 -17.49
CA LEU A 29 -19.09 0.61 -17.96
C LEU A 29 -19.23 0.54 -19.49
N ALA A 30 -18.13 0.61 -20.23
CA ALA A 30 -18.10 0.53 -21.69
C ALA A 30 -18.69 -0.79 -22.22
N GLN A 31 -18.45 -1.93 -21.53
CA GLN A 31 -19.05 -3.23 -21.88
C GLN A 31 -20.59 -3.22 -21.79
N HIS A 32 -21.16 -2.27 -21.06
CA HIS A 32 -22.61 -2.09 -20.92
C HIS A 32 -23.12 -0.84 -21.66
N GLY A 33 -22.32 -0.31 -22.58
CA GLY A 33 -22.71 0.84 -23.41
C GLY A 33 -22.66 2.19 -22.71
N MET A 34 -22.07 2.27 -21.52
CA MET A 34 -21.94 3.52 -20.76
C MET A 34 -20.54 4.12 -20.95
N PHE A 35 -20.47 5.28 -21.61
CA PHE A 35 -19.23 5.97 -21.97
C PHE A 35 -19.08 7.35 -21.32
N THR A 36 -20.15 7.85 -20.69
CA THR A 36 -20.22 9.16 -20.07
C THR A 36 -20.90 9.10 -18.71
N MET A 37 -20.74 10.13 -17.87
CA MET A 37 -21.45 10.22 -16.60
C MET A 37 -22.97 10.36 -16.83
N GLY A 38 -23.39 11.03 -17.91
CA GLY A 38 -24.79 11.08 -18.32
C GLY A 38 -25.37 9.69 -18.65
N ASP A 39 -24.59 8.77 -19.23
CA ASP A 39 -25.05 7.40 -19.46
C ASP A 39 -25.24 6.64 -18.15
N VAL A 40 -24.32 6.82 -17.19
CA VAL A 40 -24.45 6.22 -15.85
C VAL A 40 -25.69 6.76 -15.12
N ALA A 41 -25.90 8.08 -15.15
CA ALA A 41 -27.06 8.71 -14.54
C ALA A 41 -28.38 8.22 -15.16
N ARG A 42 -28.46 8.09 -16.48
CA ARG A 42 -29.64 7.55 -17.16
C ARG A 42 -29.87 6.06 -16.83
N CYS A 43 -28.80 5.28 -16.77
CA CYS A 43 -28.88 3.86 -16.39
C CYS A 43 -29.42 3.69 -14.98
N SER A 44 -29.09 4.58 -14.03
CA SER A 44 -29.60 4.48 -12.65
C SER A 44 -31.12 4.61 -12.55
N LEU A 45 -31.79 5.22 -13.53
CA LEU A 45 -33.25 5.38 -13.52
C LEU A 45 -34.02 4.09 -13.91
N THR A 46 -33.39 3.25 -14.75
CA THR A 46 -34.11 2.10 -15.36
C THR A 46 -33.37 0.78 -15.19
N GLY A 47 -32.10 0.79 -14.80
CA GLY A 47 -31.23 -0.37 -14.70
C GLY A 47 -30.22 -0.25 -13.56
N GLU A 48 -30.60 0.32 -12.43
CA GLU A 48 -29.73 0.48 -11.26
C GLU A 48 -29.09 -0.84 -10.82
N ASP A 49 -29.83 -1.94 -10.88
CA ASP A 49 -29.35 -3.29 -10.57
C ASP A 49 -28.08 -3.68 -11.34
N VAL A 50 -27.92 -3.17 -12.57
CA VAL A 50 -26.72 -3.42 -13.38
C VAL A 50 -25.51 -2.78 -12.71
N LEU A 51 -25.65 -1.54 -12.26
CA LEU A 51 -24.58 -0.80 -11.58
C LEU A 51 -24.18 -1.48 -10.27
N PHE A 52 -25.16 -1.91 -9.46
CA PHE A 52 -24.89 -2.65 -8.21
C PHE A 52 -24.26 -4.02 -8.46
N LYS A 53 -24.63 -4.74 -9.53
CA LYS A 53 -23.97 -6.00 -9.92
C LYS A 53 -22.50 -5.79 -10.33
N LEU A 54 -22.18 -4.67 -10.98
CA LEU A 54 -20.83 -4.37 -11.45
C LEU A 54 -19.90 -3.86 -10.35
N PHE A 55 -20.41 -3.06 -9.41
CA PHE A 55 -19.61 -2.27 -8.48
C PHE A 55 -19.96 -2.48 -7.01
N GLY A 56 -20.99 -3.27 -6.70
CA GLY A 56 -21.46 -3.48 -5.33
C GLY A 56 -21.88 -2.15 -4.70
N VAL A 57 -21.61 -1.98 -3.42
CA VAL A 57 -21.94 -0.76 -2.65
C VAL A 57 -21.29 0.52 -3.22
N ASN A 58 -20.24 0.40 -4.00
CA ASN A 58 -19.63 1.57 -4.66
C ASN A 58 -20.48 2.13 -5.80
N ALA A 59 -21.54 1.42 -6.23
CA ALA A 59 -22.48 1.90 -7.25
C ALA A 59 -23.22 3.13 -6.75
N GLU A 60 -23.60 3.18 -5.47
CA GLU A 60 -24.28 4.31 -4.85
C GLU A 60 -23.49 5.61 -5.05
N LEU A 61 -22.22 5.62 -4.66
CA LEU A 61 -21.37 6.79 -4.85
C LEU A 61 -21.15 7.14 -6.33
N LEU A 62 -21.06 6.14 -7.21
CA LEU A 62 -20.93 6.37 -8.64
C LEU A 62 -22.19 7.04 -9.22
N ILE A 63 -23.38 6.61 -8.78
CA ILE A 63 -24.66 7.20 -9.16
C ILE A 63 -24.77 8.62 -8.67
N ASP A 64 -24.47 8.88 -7.40
CA ASP A 64 -24.49 10.23 -6.82
C ASP A 64 -23.60 11.17 -7.62
N HIS A 65 -22.36 10.78 -7.86
CA HIS A 65 -21.43 11.58 -8.67
C HIS A 65 -21.90 11.75 -10.12
N ALA A 66 -22.57 10.75 -10.71
CA ALA A 66 -23.12 10.88 -12.05
C ALA A 66 -24.27 11.90 -12.13
N TRP A 67 -24.99 12.08 -11.04
CA TRP A 67 -26.01 13.13 -10.90
C TRP A 67 -25.44 14.48 -10.50
N GLY A 68 -24.14 14.56 -10.19
CA GLY A 68 -23.46 15.77 -9.71
C GLY A 68 -23.65 16.03 -8.22
N TRP A 69 -24.01 14.99 -7.48
CA TRP A 69 -24.19 15.06 -6.04
C TRP A 69 -22.92 14.59 -5.32
N GLU A 70 -22.48 15.35 -4.31
CA GLU A 70 -21.38 15.00 -3.41
C GLU A 70 -21.84 15.26 -1.96
N ASN A 71 -21.97 14.20 -1.16
CA ASN A 71 -22.41 14.29 0.22
C ASN A 71 -21.26 14.48 1.21
N CYS A 72 -20.01 14.24 0.79
CA CYS A 72 -18.86 14.40 1.64
C CYS A 72 -18.44 15.87 1.75
N THR A 73 -18.58 16.45 2.92
CA THR A 73 -18.20 17.83 3.19
C THR A 73 -16.75 17.96 3.66
N MET A 74 -16.20 19.18 3.65
CA MET A 74 -14.89 19.47 4.24
C MET A 74 -14.85 19.18 5.75
N ALA A 75 -15.99 19.24 6.43
CA ALA A 75 -16.10 18.88 7.84
C ALA A 75 -15.93 17.37 8.03
N ASP A 76 -16.56 16.57 7.16
CA ASP A 76 -16.43 15.10 7.18
C ASP A 76 -14.99 14.66 6.91
N ILE A 77 -14.32 15.28 5.91
CA ILE A 77 -12.92 15.01 5.62
C ILE A 77 -12.04 15.32 6.84
N LYS A 78 -12.24 16.45 7.52
CA LYS A 78 -11.49 16.82 8.72
C LYS A 78 -11.78 15.91 9.92
N ALA A 79 -13.00 15.43 10.04
CA ALA A 79 -13.42 14.53 11.11
C ALA A 79 -13.04 13.06 10.85
N TYR A 80 -12.74 12.72 9.59
CA TYR A 80 -12.43 11.34 9.21
C TYR A 80 -11.27 10.77 10.01
N ARG A 81 -11.49 9.60 10.58
CA ARG A 81 -10.47 8.79 11.24
C ARG A 81 -10.31 7.49 10.44
N PRO A 82 -9.15 7.26 9.80
CA PRO A 82 -8.93 6.03 9.05
C PRO A 82 -9.08 4.82 9.97
N SER A 83 -9.90 3.87 9.55
CA SER A 83 -9.95 2.53 10.15
C SER A 83 -8.87 1.62 9.54
N ALA A 84 -7.81 2.21 8.97
CA ALA A 84 -6.78 1.46 8.28
C ALA A 84 -6.07 0.51 9.23
N ASN A 85 -6.14 -0.77 8.90
CA ASN A 85 -5.44 -1.83 9.62
C ASN A 85 -4.00 -2.01 9.13
N SER A 86 -3.44 -1.03 8.45
CA SER A 86 -2.08 -1.09 7.91
C SER A 86 -1.39 0.26 7.85
N VAL A 87 -0.06 0.23 8.00
CA VAL A 87 0.84 1.35 7.80
C VAL A 87 1.92 0.91 6.82
N GLY A 88 2.12 1.68 5.75
CA GLY A 88 3.09 1.29 4.73
C GLY A 88 3.77 2.47 4.09
N MET A 89 4.89 2.17 3.44
CA MET A 89 5.64 3.13 2.65
C MET A 89 6.20 2.47 1.38
N GLY A 90 6.30 3.24 0.31
CA GLY A 90 6.86 2.80 -0.95
C GLY A 90 7.92 3.76 -1.44
N GLN A 91 8.92 3.22 -2.13
CA GLN A 91 9.98 3.99 -2.75
C GLN A 91 10.23 3.50 -4.18
N VAL A 92 10.30 4.44 -5.12
CA VAL A 92 10.86 4.20 -6.45
C VAL A 92 12.32 4.65 -6.40
N LEU A 93 13.21 3.74 -6.72
CA LEU A 93 14.66 4.01 -6.69
C LEU A 93 15.04 4.93 -7.85
N HIS A 94 16.02 5.80 -7.64
CA HIS A 94 16.48 6.75 -8.63
C HIS A 94 17.01 6.05 -9.90
N GLU A 95 17.71 4.94 -9.72
CA GLU A 95 18.25 4.09 -10.77
C GLU A 95 17.98 2.61 -10.44
N PRO A 96 18.13 1.65 -11.36
CA PRO A 96 18.06 0.24 -11.04
C PRO A 96 19.18 -0.15 -10.06
N TYR A 97 18.80 -0.75 -8.93
CA TYR A 97 19.77 -1.18 -7.91
C TYR A 97 20.03 -2.68 -8.00
N THR A 98 21.28 -3.06 -7.77
CA THR A 98 21.63 -4.46 -7.51
C THR A 98 20.95 -4.99 -6.26
N TRP A 99 20.84 -6.29 -6.15
CA TRP A 99 20.20 -6.98 -5.04
C TRP A 99 20.72 -6.51 -3.66
N ASP A 100 22.07 -6.42 -3.50
CA ASP A 100 22.70 -6.00 -2.24
C ASP A 100 22.33 -4.55 -1.87
N LYS A 101 22.39 -3.64 -2.84
CA LYS A 101 21.98 -2.25 -2.63
C LYS A 101 20.49 -2.14 -2.26
N ALA A 102 19.64 -2.90 -2.96
CA ALA A 102 18.21 -2.91 -2.67
C ALA A 102 17.91 -3.49 -1.29
N LYS A 103 18.64 -4.53 -0.85
CA LYS A 103 18.53 -5.10 0.50
C LYS A 103 18.85 -4.07 1.59
N LEU A 104 19.86 -3.24 1.37
CA LEU A 104 20.18 -2.14 2.30
C LEU A 104 19.04 -1.14 2.39
N ILE A 105 18.46 -0.74 1.24
CA ILE A 105 17.29 0.18 1.22
C ILE A 105 16.09 -0.42 1.95
N VAL A 106 15.79 -1.72 1.74
CA VAL A 106 14.71 -2.40 2.46
C VAL A 106 14.94 -2.34 3.97
N ARG A 107 16.18 -2.51 4.44
CA ARG A 107 16.54 -2.41 5.85
C ARG A 107 16.31 -1.00 6.39
N GLU A 108 16.75 0.03 5.67
CA GLU A 108 16.51 1.43 6.04
C GLU A 108 15.02 1.77 6.08
N MET A 109 14.25 1.29 5.08
CA MET A 109 12.80 1.46 5.06
C MET A 109 12.13 0.75 6.24
N ALA A 110 12.59 -0.45 6.62
CA ALA A 110 12.07 -1.18 7.78
C ALA A 110 12.31 -0.39 9.08
N ASP A 111 13.49 0.18 9.26
CA ASP A 111 13.78 1.05 10.42
C ASP A 111 12.86 2.29 10.45
N LEU A 112 12.59 2.90 9.30
CA LEU A 112 11.67 4.03 9.19
C LEU A 112 10.23 3.63 9.48
N LEU A 113 9.77 2.48 8.99
CA LEU A 113 8.44 1.95 9.25
C LEU A 113 8.22 1.70 10.75
N VAL A 114 9.21 1.12 11.41
CA VAL A 114 9.16 0.89 12.86
C VAL A 114 9.08 2.22 13.63
N LEU A 115 9.87 3.21 13.26
CA LEU A 115 9.79 4.53 13.90
C LEU A 115 8.43 5.19 13.70
N ASP A 116 7.80 5.02 12.53
CA ASP A 116 6.44 5.51 12.28
C ASP A 116 5.39 4.78 13.14
N LEU A 117 5.51 3.45 13.29
CA LEU A 117 4.67 2.68 14.21
C LEU A 117 4.80 3.18 15.66
N VAL A 118 6.04 3.37 16.14
CA VAL A 118 6.30 3.85 17.52
C VAL A 118 5.78 5.27 17.72
N ASP A 119 5.95 6.16 16.74
CA ASP A 119 5.46 7.55 16.83
C ASP A 119 3.93 7.61 16.90
N LYS A 120 3.27 6.71 16.19
CA LYS A 120 1.80 6.56 16.21
C LYS A 120 1.26 5.72 17.38
N GLY A 121 2.12 5.11 18.18
CA GLY A 121 1.72 4.21 19.27
C GLY A 121 1.09 2.90 18.78
N LEU A 122 1.53 2.41 17.63
CA LEU A 122 1.01 1.21 16.97
C LEU A 122 1.97 0.02 17.09
N THR A 123 1.41 -1.17 16.99
CA THR A 123 2.13 -2.45 16.87
C THR A 123 1.55 -3.25 15.71
N THR A 124 2.33 -4.18 15.17
CA THR A 124 1.91 -5.10 14.10
C THR A 124 2.35 -6.52 14.40
N ASP A 125 1.62 -7.50 13.88
CA ASP A 125 2.01 -8.91 13.93
C ASP A 125 2.26 -9.50 12.53
N GLN A 126 2.18 -8.66 11.48
CA GLN A 126 2.37 -9.09 10.10
C GLN A 126 2.99 -7.99 9.24
N ILE A 127 3.96 -8.37 8.44
CA ILE A 127 4.61 -7.48 7.46
C ILE A 127 4.46 -8.03 6.05
N VAL A 128 4.39 -7.13 5.08
CA VAL A 128 4.34 -7.44 3.65
C VAL A 128 5.44 -6.69 2.94
N LEU A 129 6.12 -7.36 2.03
CA LEU A 129 7.14 -6.79 1.17
C LEU A 129 6.77 -7.04 -0.30
N THR A 130 6.88 -6.00 -1.12
CA THR A 130 6.78 -6.11 -2.57
C THR A 130 7.99 -5.44 -3.21
N VAL A 131 8.70 -6.16 -4.07
CA VAL A 131 9.91 -5.72 -4.77
C VAL A 131 9.67 -5.78 -6.26
N GLY A 132 9.60 -4.63 -6.91
CA GLY A 132 9.45 -4.52 -8.35
C GLY A 132 10.81 -4.40 -9.03
N TYR A 133 10.98 -5.16 -10.11
CA TYR A 133 12.21 -5.17 -10.88
C TYR A 133 12.18 -4.15 -12.02
N ASP A 134 13.38 -3.75 -12.47
CA ASP A 134 13.52 -2.87 -13.61
C ASP A 134 13.52 -3.65 -14.92
N ARG A 135 13.06 -3.00 -16.01
CA ARG A 135 13.08 -3.53 -17.37
C ARG A 135 14.50 -3.85 -17.86
N GLU A 136 15.51 -3.11 -17.38
CA GLU A 136 16.90 -3.34 -17.72
C GLU A 136 17.37 -4.78 -17.40
N SER A 137 16.70 -5.44 -16.43
CA SER A 137 16.92 -6.85 -16.15
C SER A 137 16.64 -7.75 -17.36
N LEU A 138 15.71 -7.37 -18.24
CA LEU A 138 15.37 -8.11 -19.46
C LEU A 138 16.11 -7.59 -20.70
N GLU A 139 16.57 -6.34 -20.67
CA GLU A 139 17.36 -5.71 -21.75
C GLU A 139 18.84 -6.14 -21.69
N ASN A 140 19.36 -6.44 -20.49
CA ASN A 140 20.72 -6.94 -20.32
C ASN A 140 20.79 -8.44 -20.71
N PRO A 141 21.55 -8.83 -21.77
CA PRO A 141 21.59 -10.21 -22.25
C PRO A 141 22.06 -11.22 -21.21
N GLN A 142 23.00 -10.82 -20.33
CA GLN A 142 23.56 -11.70 -19.31
C GLN A 142 22.52 -12.04 -18.24
N ILE A 143 21.75 -11.04 -17.78
CA ILE A 143 20.68 -11.23 -16.81
C ILE A 143 19.52 -11.99 -17.47
N ARG A 144 19.15 -11.60 -18.70
CA ARG A 144 18.03 -12.21 -19.43
C ARG A 144 18.23 -13.69 -19.71
N GLN A 145 19.45 -14.14 -20.03
CA GLN A 145 19.74 -15.55 -20.24
C GLN A 145 19.56 -16.41 -18.99
N GLY A 146 19.86 -15.85 -17.81
CA GLY A 146 19.70 -16.54 -16.52
C GLY A 146 18.29 -16.48 -15.93
N TYR A 147 17.41 -15.61 -16.46
CA TYR A 147 16.07 -15.42 -15.91
C TYR A 147 15.04 -16.31 -16.61
N HIS A 148 14.45 -17.24 -15.85
CA HIS A 148 13.42 -18.19 -16.31
C HIS A 148 12.04 -17.92 -15.65
N GLY A 149 11.91 -16.82 -14.89
CA GLY A 149 10.68 -16.43 -14.24
C GLY A 149 9.65 -15.80 -15.17
N GLU A 150 8.50 -15.48 -14.63
CA GLU A 150 7.39 -14.86 -15.35
C GLU A 150 7.71 -13.41 -15.73
N VAL A 151 7.40 -13.04 -16.97
CA VAL A 151 7.47 -11.67 -17.47
C VAL A 151 6.06 -11.09 -17.56
N VAL A 152 5.88 -9.89 -17.02
CA VAL A 152 4.59 -9.18 -17.01
C VAL A 152 4.74 -7.80 -17.65
N LEU A 153 3.63 -7.20 -18.05
CA LEU A 153 3.62 -5.81 -18.49
C LEU A 153 3.38 -4.89 -17.30
N ASP A 154 4.19 -3.84 -17.19
CA ASP A 154 3.98 -2.79 -16.21
C ASP A 154 2.82 -1.86 -16.60
N HIS A 155 2.52 -0.85 -15.76
CA HIS A 155 1.46 0.13 -16.03
C HIS A 155 1.64 0.88 -17.37
N TYR A 156 2.86 0.99 -17.87
CA TYR A 156 3.19 1.64 -19.13
C TYR A 156 3.27 0.68 -20.33
N GLY A 157 2.87 -0.58 -20.15
CA GLY A 157 2.92 -1.62 -21.19
C GLY A 157 4.33 -2.16 -21.48
N ARG A 158 5.31 -1.92 -20.60
CA ARG A 158 6.69 -2.39 -20.78
C ARG A 158 6.86 -3.76 -20.12
N ALA A 159 7.57 -4.66 -20.80
CA ALA A 159 7.91 -5.96 -20.24
C ALA A 159 8.91 -5.81 -19.07
N VAL A 160 8.56 -6.40 -17.93
CA VAL A 160 9.38 -6.43 -16.72
C VAL A 160 9.30 -7.82 -16.07
N PRO A 161 10.31 -8.25 -15.30
CA PRO A 161 10.19 -9.44 -14.48
C PRO A 161 9.03 -9.28 -13.50
N LYS A 162 8.29 -10.37 -13.24
CA LYS A 162 7.24 -10.36 -12.22
C LYS A 162 7.81 -9.97 -10.87
N HIS A 163 7.16 -9.04 -10.19
CA HIS A 163 7.59 -8.56 -8.88
C HIS A 163 7.65 -9.68 -7.84
N GLY A 164 8.63 -9.62 -6.95
CA GLY A 164 8.67 -10.41 -5.73
C GLY A 164 7.62 -9.88 -4.76
N HIS A 165 6.80 -10.78 -4.18
CA HIS A 165 5.79 -10.40 -3.19
C HIS A 165 5.70 -11.47 -2.11
N GLY A 166 5.59 -11.05 -0.87
CA GLY A 166 5.45 -11.99 0.23
C GLY A 166 4.99 -11.34 1.52
N THR A 167 4.58 -12.20 2.42
CA THR A 167 4.10 -11.87 3.76
C THR A 167 4.89 -12.65 4.80
N ALA A 168 5.21 -12.02 5.93
CA ALA A 168 5.76 -12.66 7.11
C ALA A 168 4.91 -12.34 8.34
N ASN A 169 4.58 -13.38 9.11
CA ASN A 169 3.92 -13.26 10.40
C ASN A 169 5.00 -13.21 11.50
N LEU A 170 4.85 -12.28 12.43
CA LEU A 170 5.83 -12.04 13.50
C LEU A 170 5.57 -12.87 14.77
N GLY A 171 4.43 -13.58 14.82
CA GLY A 171 4.03 -14.40 15.96
C GLY A 171 3.44 -13.61 17.14
N CYS A 172 3.77 -12.33 17.27
CA CYS A 172 3.22 -11.44 18.29
C CYS A 172 3.09 -10.01 17.77
N PHE A 173 2.24 -9.22 18.42
CA PHE A 173 2.14 -7.79 18.14
C PHE A 173 3.35 -7.04 18.70
N THR A 174 4.14 -6.43 17.84
CA THR A 174 5.38 -5.76 18.21
C THR A 174 5.63 -4.49 17.39
N ALA A 175 6.45 -3.60 17.94
CA ALA A 175 7.11 -2.50 17.24
C ALA A 175 8.65 -2.57 17.49
N SER A 176 9.18 -3.78 17.75
CA SER A 176 10.62 -3.99 17.89
C SER A 176 11.31 -3.85 16.54
N THR A 177 12.32 -2.96 16.49
CA THR A 177 13.17 -2.77 15.31
C THR A 177 13.83 -4.10 14.91
N LYS A 178 14.37 -4.81 15.91
CA LYS A 178 15.08 -6.06 15.65
C LYS A 178 14.15 -7.09 15.01
N VAL A 179 13.00 -7.37 15.62
CA VAL A 179 12.06 -8.41 15.15
C VAL A 179 11.55 -8.08 13.75
N ILE A 180 11.13 -6.84 13.51
CA ILE A 180 10.57 -6.43 12.21
C ILE A 180 11.65 -6.41 11.14
N THR A 181 12.85 -5.89 11.44
CA THR A 181 13.94 -5.81 10.44
C THR A 181 14.46 -7.20 10.11
N ASP A 182 14.68 -8.06 11.09
CA ASP A 182 15.15 -9.45 10.84
C ASP A 182 14.13 -10.19 9.95
N ALA A 183 12.84 -10.15 10.30
CA ALA A 183 11.78 -10.77 9.50
C ALA A 183 11.66 -10.17 8.09
N MET A 184 11.91 -8.86 7.93
CA MET A 184 11.90 -8.19 6.61
C MET A 184 13.09 -8.63 5.75
N MET A 185 14.27 -8.81 6.36
CA MET A 185 15.46 -9.30 5.64
C MET A 185 15.29 -10.75 5.19
N ASP A 186 14.79 -11.63 6.07
CA ASP A 186 14.48 -13.01 5.72
C ASP A 186 13.43 -13.09 4.60
N LEU A 187 12.41 -12.22 4.67
CA LEU A 187 11.39 -12.14 3.64
C LEU A 187 11.98 -11.69 2.30
N PHE A 188 12.83 -10.66 2.31
CA PHE A 188 13.51 -10.18 1.12
C PHE A 188 14.33 -11.27 0.45
N ASP A 189 15.15 -12.01 1.21
CA ASP A 189 15.99 -13.10 0.70
C ASP A 189 15.14 -14.22 0.07
N ARG A 190 13.98 -14.49 0.64
CA ARG A 190 13.08 -15.56 0.19
C ARG A 190 12.30 -15.24 -1.08
N ILE A 191 11.92 -13.96 -1.30
CA ILE A 191 11.01 -13.57 -2.39
C ILE A 191 11.72 -12.93 -3.58
N THR A 192 13.02 -12.63 -3.48
CA THR A 192 13.73 -11.88 -4.51
C THR A 192 14.74 -12.75 -5.25
N ASP A 193 14.92 -12.44 -6.54
CA ASP A 193 16.00 -13.00 -7.36
C ASP A 193 17.23 -12.10 -7.29
N GLN A 194 18.38 -12.67 -6.90
CA GLN A 194 19.63 -11.95 -6.68
C GLN A 194 20.25 -11.40 -7.98
N ASN A 195 19.87 -11.94 -9.13
CA ASN A 195 20.40 -11.53 -10.42
C ASN A 195 19.64 -10.36 -11.04
N LEU A 196 18.46 -10.01 -10.51
CA LEU A 196 17.61 -8.99 -11.08
C LEU A 196 17.89 -7.60 -10.48
N LEU A 197 17.69 -6.58 -11.30
CA LEU A 197 17.81 -5.19 -10.89
C LEU A 197 16.48 -4.70 -10.29
N VAL A 198 16.55 -4.15 -9.10
CA VAL A 198 15.38 -3.65 -8.36
C VAL A 198 15.11 -2.19 -8.70
N ARG A 199 13.83 -1.84 -8.90
CA ARG A 199 13.39 -0.48 -9.21
C ARG A 199 12.41 0.09 -8.20
N ARG A 200 11.60 -0.75 -7.58
CA ARG A 200 10.56 -0.32 -6.63
C ARG A 200 10.54 -1.23 -5.41
N ILE A 201 10.38 -0.63 -4.25
CA ILE A 201 10.21 -1.33 -2.99
C ILE A 201 8.97 -0.78 -2.30
N ASN A 202 8.12 -1.66 -1.79
CA ASN A 202 6.99 -1.30 -0.97
C ASN A 202 6.92 -2.23 0.25
N ILE A 203 6.86 -1.65 1.44
CA ILE A 203 6.77 -2.36 2.71
C ILE A 203 5.51 -1.93 3.46
N VAL A 204 4.86 -2.87 4.10
CA VAL A 204 3.60 -2.62 4.82
C VAL A 204 3.60 -3.41 6.13
N ALA A 205 3.30 -2.73 7.23
CA ALA A 205 2.87 -3.33 8.48
C ALA A 205 1.35 -3.51 8.43
N CYS A 206 0.89 -4.76 8.47
CA CYS A 206 -0.53 -5.10 8.41
C CYS A 206 -1.08 -5.40 9.79
N ARG A 207 -2.42 -5.45 9.91
CA ARG A 207 -3.14 -5.78 11.15
C ARG A 207 -2.68 -4.93 12.33
N VAL A 208 -2.38 -3.66 12.10
CA VAL A 208 -1.91 -2.76 13.15
C VAL A 208 -2.95 -2.56 14.23
N LYS A 209 -2.49 -2.50 15.49
CA LYS A 209 -3.30 -2.21 16.68
C LYS A 209 -2.62 -1.15 17.53
N TRP A 210 -3.39 -0.44 18.33
CA TRP A 210 -2.82 0.43 19.35
C TRP A 210 -2.02 -0.40 20.37
N ALA A 211 -0.86 0.09 20.77
CA ALA A 211 -0.02 -0.58 21.75
C ALA A 211 -0.72 -0.77 23.11
N THR A 212 -1.72 0.09 23.41
CA THR A 212 -2.56 0.02 24.61
C THR A 212 -3.65 -1.05 24.52
N ASP A 213 -4.05 -1.46 23.30
CA ASP A 213 -5.09 -2.48 23.07
C ASP A 213 -4.54 -3.90 23.14
N ASN A 214 -3.23 -4.04 23.25
CA ASN A 214 -2.65 -5.34 23.56
C ASN A 214 -3.12 -5.71 24.97
N ALA A 215 -3.99 -6.74 25.07
CA ALA A 215 -4.35 -7.34 26.35
C ALA A 215 -3.07 -7.56 27.17
N PRO A 216 -3.15 -7.46 28.51
CA PRO A 216 -1.97 -7.67 29.34
C PRO A 216 -1.31 -8.96 28.85
N MET A 217 -0.09 -8.82 28.36
CA MET A 217 0.69 -9.96 27.90
C MET A 217 0.67 -10.91 29.08
N GLN A 218 -0.01 -12.05 28.91
CA GLN A 218 0.03 -13.10 29.91
C GLN A 218 1.51 -13.26 30.25
N LEU A 219 1.87 -12.94 31.48
CA LEU A 219 3.25 -13.05 31.92
C LEU A 219 3.64 -14.51 31.65
N ASP A 220 4.37 -14.71 30.57
CA ASP A 220 4.96 -16.01 30.31
C ASP A 220 6.01 -16.19 31.39
N PHE A 221 5.71 -17.12 32.34
CA PHE A 221 6.64 -17.47 33.38
C PHE A 221 7.99 -18.00 32.85
N PHE A 222 8.06 -18.25 31.56
CA PHE A 222 9.26 -18.69 30.82
C PHE A 222 9.89 -17.58 29.98
N ALA A 223 9.36 -16.36 30.02
CA ALA A 223 9.96 -15.22 29.28
C ALA A 223 11.36 -14.95 29.84
N ASP A 224 12.36 -14.93 28.96
CA ASP A 224 13.72 -14.61 29.34
C ASP A 224 13.79 -13.14 29.84
N PRO A 225 14.17 -12.89 31.10
CA PRO A 225 14.31 -11.53 31.64
C PRO A 225 15.22 -10.65 30.79
N ARG A 226 16.20 -11.23 30.10
CA ARG A 226 17.12 -10.53 29.21
C ARG A 226 16.43 -9.99 27.96
N GLU A 227 15.45 -10.73 27.43
CA GLU A 227 14.66 -10.31 26.28
C GLU A 227 13.76 -9.12 26.63
N THR A 228 13.12 -9.17 27.79
CA THR A 228 12.30 -8.06 28.31
C THR A 228 13.13 -6.79 28.50
N GLU A 229 14.32 -6.90 29.12
CA GLU A 229 15.24 -5.78 29.31
C GLU A 229 15.71 -5.19 27.96
N PHE A 230 16.00 -6.06 26.99
CA PHE A 230 16.40 -5.66 25.65
C PHE A 230 15.28 -4.85 24.96
N LEU A 231 14.04 -5.33 24.99
CA LEU A 231 12.88 -4.64 24.40
C LEU A 231 12.62 -3.28 25.04
N GLU A 232 12.74 -3.17 26.36
CA GLU A 232 12.61 -1.89 27.04
C GLU A 232 13.72 -0.90 26.67
N LYS A 233 14.95 -1.35 26.57
CA LYS A 233 16.09 -0.54 26.14
C LYS A 233 15.92 -0.08 24.70
N GLU A 234 15.45 -0.97 23.82
CA GLU A 234 15.12 -0.64 22.43
C GLU A 234 14.03 0.43 22.34
N LYS A 235 12.95 0.29 23.09
CA LYS A 235 11.85 1.28 23.17
C LYS A 235 12.31 2.66 23.63
N ARG A 236 13.22 2.71 24.62
CA ARG A 236 13.83 3.98 25.08
C ARG A 236 14.66 4.62 23.96
N ARG A 237 15.46 3.82 23.24
CA ARG A 237 16.27 4.29 22.11
C ARG A 237 15.40 4.83 20.98
N GLN A 238 14.33 4.12 20.58
CA GLN A 238 13.39 4.56 19.56
C GLN A 238 12.76 5.91 19.91
N LYS A 239 12.29 6.08 21.15
CA LYS A 239 11.74 7.35 21.64
C LYS A 239 12.76 8.49 21.59
N ALA A 240 14.01 8.23 21.97
CA ALA A 240 15.07 9.24 21.90
C ALA A 240 15.36 9.67 20.45
N VAL A 241 15.43 8.71 19.51
CA VAL A 241 15.60 9.00 18.06
C VAL A 241 14.45 9.85 17.55
N LEU A 242 13.20 9.52 17.89
CA LEU A 242 12.03 10.30 17.49
C LEU A 242 12.06 11.72 18.05
N GLN A 243 12.46 11.91 19.31
CA GLN A 243 12.61 13.24 19.91
C GLN A 243 13.67 14.08 19.18
N ILE A 244 14.83 13.48 18.86
CA ILE A 244 15.88 14.15 18.10
C ILE A 244 15.37 14.56 16.71
N ARG A 245 14.70 13.67 16.00
CA ARG A 245 14.11 13.97 14.68
C ARG A 245 13.07 15.09 14.74
N LYS A 246 12.18 15.08 15.75
CA LYS A 246 11.18 16.16 15.95
C LYS A 246 11.83 17.51 16.26
N LYS A 247 12.95 17.52 16.98
CA LYS A 247 13.64 18.75 17.39
C LYS A 247 14.54 19.34 16.30
N TYR A 248 15.23 18.52 15.54
CA TYR A 248 16.28 18.97 14.62
C TYR A 248 15.96 18.71 13.13
N GLY A 249 14.79 18.16 12.82
CA GLY A 249 14.41 17.79 11.47
C GLY A 249 14.99 16.44 11.04
N LYS A 250 14.71 16.14 9.77
CA LYS A 250 15.18 14.89 9.14
C LYS A 250 16.64 14.99 8.77
#